data_6c86906034b2fda329d65f041d5904ec
#
_entry.id   6c86906034b2fda329d65f041d5904ec
#
_cell.length_a   1.000
_cell.length_b   1.000
_cell.length_c   1.000
_cell.angle_alpha   90.00
_cell.angle_beta   90.00
_cell.angle_gamma   90.00
#
_symmetry.space_group_name_H-M   'P 1'
#
loop_
_entity.id
_entity.type
_entity.pdbx_description
1 polymer ?
#
loop_
_entity_poly.entity_id
_entity_poly.type
_entity_poly.pdbx_seq_one_letter_code
_entity_poly.pdbx_strand_id
1 'polypeptide(L)'
;MRRDRALDALNFFLADVRDGLGPYLAVYLLAVHGWDQAGTGLVLSIAGIAGLLAQTPAGALVDGLRARRGLLALAAMAVAGACLAIPLWPGFWPVAAAQLASGAASAVFAPAVAAITLGLCGRAAFTRRTGRNEAWNHAGNAFAAAAAGGLSLWYGPIAVFALLGAMALGSLAAVLSIPADAIDNDLARGRKVGLPTAAQPSAWATLTGNRALLAFAACVALFHFANAAMLPLVGQKLAQQDLNRGTAMLSLCIVGAQLVMVPMAMLVGARADAWGRKPLFLAGFAVLALRGVLYTAADDAWWLLVVQTMDGVGAGLFGALFPIIVADLTRGSGHFNVSLGAVATAQGIGAAASNAAAGLVVVHAGYDAAFLALGGLAALGGLLFWWLMPETAASSAVRVASG
;
A
#
# COMPACT_ATOMS: atom_id res chain seq x y z
N MET A 1 23.51 12.28 1.06
CA MET A 1 23.27 12.07 2.52
C MET A 1 22.09 12.86 3.10
N ARG A 2 21.98 14.21 2.96
CA ARG A 2 20.81 14.96 3.50
C ARG A 2 19.49 14.55 2.84
N ARG A 3 19.45 14.41 1.50
CA ARG A 3 18.26 14.03 0.72
C ARG A 3 17.76 12.61 1.03
N ASP A 4 18.67 11.66 1.23
CA ASP A 4 18.30 10.28 1.58
C ASP A 4 17.65 10.20 2.94
N ARG A 5 18.18 10.92 3.94
CA ARG A 5 17.58 10.98 5.28
C ARG A 5 16.19 11.63 5.28
N ALA A 6 15.98 12.65 4.44
CA ALA A 6 14.69 13.31 4.29
C ALA A 6 13.64 12.36 3.72
N LEU A 7 14.00 11.55 2.70
CA LEU A 7 13.12 10.52 2.16
C LEU A 7 12.88 9.38 3.16
N ASP A 8 13.88 8.97 3.94
CA ASP A 8 13.73 7.97 5.00
C ASP A 8 12.72 8.45 6.04
N ALA A 9 12.91 9.67 6.56
CA ALA A 9 12.01 10.28 7.53
C ALA A 9 10.60 10.48 6.96
N LEU A 10 10.49 10.91 5.68
CA LEU A 10 9.21 11.06 5.01
C LEU A 10 8.44 9.74 4.98
N ASN A 11 9.05 8.65 4.53
CA ASN A 11 8.38 7.36 4.43
C ASN A 11 8.03 6.79 5.81
N PHE A 12 8.86 7.02 6.82
CA PHE A 12 8.59 6.61 8.20
C PHE A 12 7.38 7.35 8.78
N PHE A 13 7.38 8.68 8.73
CA PHE A 13 6.30 9.47 9.33
C PHE A 13 5.01 9.43 8.51
N LEU A 14 5.10 9.31 7.18
CA LEU A 14 3.93 9.25 6.31
C LEU A 14 3.19 7.92 6.41
N ALA A 15 3.81 6.87 6.93
CA ALA A 15 3.24 5.54 7.03
C ALA A 15 1.88 5.54 7.76
N ASP A 16 1.83 6.12 8.96
CA ASP A 16 0.61 6.23 9.77
C ASP A 16 -0.43 7.18 9.13
N VAL A 17 0.05 8.30 8.57
CA VAL A 17 -0.83 9.29 7.92
C VAL A 17 -1.49 8.71 6.67
N ARG A 18 -0.83 7.80 5.94
CA ARG A 18 -1.34 7.14 4.73
C ARG A 18 -2.59 6.32 5.04
N ASP A 19 -2.58 5.60 6.14
CA ASP A 19 -3.68 4.73 6.55
C ASP A 19 -4.75 5.50 7.36
N GLY A 20 -4.49 6.78 7.68
CA GLY A 20 -5.33 7.61 8.55
C GLY A 20 -5.44 6.95 9.93
N LEU A 21 -6.64 6.95 10.51
CA LEU A 21 -6.88 6.29 11.79
C LEU A 21 -7.07 4.77 11.66
N GLY A 22 -7.29 4.27 10.43
CA GLY A 22 -7.48 2.85 10.17
C GLY A 22 -8.47 2.17 11.14
N PRO A 23 -8.12 0.99 11.66
CA PRO A 23 -8.96 0.26 12.61
C PRO A 23 -9.21 1.00 13.94
N TYR A 24 -8.34 1.91 14.33
CA TYR A 24 -8.46 2.65 15.60
C TYR A 24 -9.68 3.56 15.62
N LEU A 25 -10.11 4.08 14.45
CA LEU A 25 -11.33 4.87 14.34
C LEU A 25 -12.56 4.04 14.73
N ALA A 26 -12.63 2.78 14.29
CA ALA A 26 -13.72 1.90 14.66
C ALA A 26 -13.80 1.73 16.19
N VAL A 27 -12.66 1.45 16.83
CA VAL A 27 -12.58 1.31 18.29
C VAL A 27 -13.04 2.61 18.98
N TYR A 28 -12.59 3.76 18.49
CA TYR A 28 -12.97 5.06 19.06
C TYR A 28 -14.46 5.32 18.94
N LEU A 29 -15.07 5.12 17.78
CA LEU A 29 -16.51 5.36 17.57
C LEU A 29 -17.39 4.41 18.38
N LEU A 30 -17.04 3.12 18.42
CA LEU A 30 -17.77 2.11 19.17
C LEU A 30 -17.60 2.28 20.68
N ALA A 31 -16.37 2.37 21.19
CA ALA A 31 -16.08 2.35 22.61
C ALA A 31 -16.29 3.69 23.32
N VAL A 32 -16.04 4.84 22.63
CA VAL A 32 -16.12 6.17 23.24
C VAL A 32 -17.46 6.84 22.94
N HIS A 33 -17.98 6.67 21.73
CA HIS A 33 -19.20 7.36 21.30
C HIS A 33 -20.44 6.45 21.20
N GLY A 34 -20.30 5.15 21.48
CA GLY A 34 -21.43 4.22 21.50
C GLY A 34 -22.11 4.03 20.15
N TRP A 35 -21.37 4.22 19.04
CA TRP A 35 -21.91 3.97 17.71
C TRP A 35 -22.22 2.49 17.53
N ASP A 36 -23.16 2.18 16.64
CA ASP A 36 -23.39 0.83 16.20
C ASP A 36 -22.33 0.38 15.16
N GLN A 37 -22.26 -0.92 14.95
CA GLN A 37 -21.31 -1.51 14.00
C GLN A 37 -21.64 -1.15 12.54
N ALA A 38 -22.91 -0.98 12.21
CA ALA A 38 -23.35 -0.65 10.86
C ALA A 38 -22.94 0.77 10.46
N GLY A 39 -23.21 1.77 11.32
CA GLY A 39 -22.77 3.16 11.11
C GLY A 39 -21.26 3.29 11.04
N THR A 40 -20.54 2.59 11.94
CA THR A 40 -19.07 2.55 11.94
C THR A 40 -18.54 1.93 10.65
N GLY A 41 -19.06 0.79 10.24
CA GLY A 41 -18.66 0.14 9.00
C GLY A 41 -18.94 0.99 7.76
N LEU A 42 -20.06 1.70 7.74
CA LEU A 42 -20.42 2.57 6.63
C LEU A 42 -19.44 3.75 6.47
N VAL A 43 -19.07 4.44 7.55
CA VAL A 43 -18.11 5.57 7.45
C VAL A 43 -16.71 5.10 7.06
N LEU A 44 -16.26 3.93 7.51
CA LEU A 44 -14.99 3.34 7.09
C LEU A 44 -15.01 2.97 5.60
N SER A 45 -16.14 2.47 5.10
CA SER A 45 -16.33 2.15 3.68
C SER A 45 -16.26 3.40 2.80
N ILE A 46 -16.74 4.56 3.30
CA ILE A 46 -16.66 5.84 2.58
C ILE A 46 -15.20 6.22 2.27
N ALA A 47 -14.29 6.08 3.24
CA ALA A 47 -12.87 6.36 3.02
C ALA A 47 -12.27 5.42 1.95
N GLY A 48 -12.57 4.13 2.03
CA GLY A 48 -12.10 3.13 1.06
C GLY A 48 -12.58 3.42 -0.36
N ILE A 49 -13.87 3.72 -0.52
CA ILE A 49 -14.46 4.08 -1.83
C ILE A 49 -13.88 5.38 -2.37
N ALA A 50 -13.77 6.42 -1.52
CA ALA A 50 -13.18 7.70 -1.90
C ALA A 50 -11.73 7.53 -2.36
N GLY A 51 -10.92 6.77 -1.61
CA GLY A 51 -9.55 6.44 -1.98
C GLY A 51 -9.48 5.70 -3.32
N LEU A 52 -10.30 4.67 -3.50
CA LEU A 52 -10.36 3.88 -4.73
C LEU A 52 -10.67 4.76 -5.96
N LEU A 53 -11.68 5.60 -5.87
CA LEU A 53 -12.08 6.49 -6.97
C LEU A 53 -11.02 7.58 -7.24
N ALA A 54 -10.31 8.02 -6.22
CA ALA A 54 -9.29 9.06 -6.33
C ALA A 54 -7.93 8.55 -6.85
N GLN A 55 -7.62 7.24 -6.84
CA GLN A 55 -6.29 6.70 -7.19
C GLN A 55 -5.79 7.15 -8.56
N THR A 56 -6.57 6.91 -9.62
CA THR A 56 -6.19 7.29 -10.99
C THR A 56 -6.14 8.81 -11.19
N PRO A 57 -7.15 9.60 -10.76
CA PRO A 57 -7.09 11.06 -10.78
C PRO A 57 -5.90 11.64 -10.00
N ALA A 58 -5.56 11.11 -8.83
CA ALA A 58 -4.42 11.54 -8.05
C ALA A 58 -3.09 11.32 -8.79
N GLY A 59 -2.93 10.16 -9.44
CA GLY A 59 -1.77 9.89 -10.29
C GLY A 59 -1.66 10.88 -11.45
N ALA A 60 -2.77 11.17 -12.13
CA ALA A 60 -2.81 12.18 -13.21
C ALA A 60 -2.47 13.60 -12.69
N LEU A 61 -2.95 13.96 -11.50
CA LEU A 61 -2.64 15.22 -10.85
C LEU A 61 -1.13 15.33 -10.55
N VAL A 62 -0.51 14.27 -10.03
CA VAL A 62 0.93 14.22 -9.76
C VAL A 62 1.75 14.33 -11.05
N ASP A 63 1.31 13.73 -12.16
CA ASP A 63 1.93 13.89 -13.47
C ASP A 63 1.77 15.32 -14.02
N GLY A 64 0.62 15.96 -13.75
CA GLY A 64 0.31 17.32 -14.20
C GLY A 64 1.12 18.41 -13.48
N LEU A 65 1.39 18.23 -12.19
CA LEU A 65 1.97 19.28 -11.34
C LEU A 65 3.51 19.18 -11.24
N ARG A 66 4.14 20.35 -11.12
CA ARG A 66 5.57 20.49 -10.76
C ARG A 66 5.75 20.54 -9.23
N ALA A 67 4.78 21.08 -8.50
CA ALA A 67 4.81 21.30 -7.06
C ALA A 67 4.47 20.04 -6.22
N ARG A 68 5.06 18.88 -6.55
CA ARG A 68 4.74 17.58 -5.92
C ARG A 68 4.96 17.56 -4.41
N ARG A 69 5.99 18.27 -3.92
CA ARG A 69 6.22 18.43 -2.48
C ARG A 69 5.06 19.14 -1.78
N GLY A 70 4.60 20.24 -2.39
CA GLY A 70 3.46 21.00 -1.87
C GLY A 70 2.16 20.19 -1.89
N LEU A 71 1.94 19.43 -2.98
CA LEU A 71 0.80 18.53 -3.11
C LEU A 71 0.83 17.44 -2.02
N LEU A 72 1.98 16.82 -1.78
CA LEU A 72 2.15 15.80 -0.74
C LEU A 72 1.95 16.37 0.65
N ALA A 73 2.51 17.54 0.93
CA ALA A 73 2.34 18.26 2.20
C ALA A 73 0.85 18.61 2.43
N LEU A 74 0.17 19.14 1.41
CA LEU A 74 -1.25 19.47 1.48
C LEU A 74 -2.10 18.22 1.73
N ALA A 75 -1.83 17.13 1.03
CA ALA A 75 -2.53 15.86 1.23
C ALA A 75 -2.35 15.32 2.65
N ALA A 76 -1.12 15.33 3.18
CA ALA A 76 -0.83 14.90 4.55
C ALA A 76 -1.56 15.75 5.59
N MET A 77 -1.57 17.07 5.42
CA MET A 77 -2.31 17.98 6.29
C MET A 77 -3.82 17.86 6.15
N ALA A 78 -4.33 17.56 4.94
CA ALA A 78 -5.75 17.31 4.72
C ALA A 78 -6.22 16.05 5.44
N VAL A 79 -5.45 14.94 5.35
CA VAL A 79 -5.75 13.71 6.10
C VAL A 79 -5.71 13.97 7.60
N ALA A 80 -4.63 14.58 8.10
CA ALA A 80 -4.49 14.86 9.53
C ALA A 80 -5.60 15.80 10.03
N GLY A 81 -5.89 16.88 9.32
CA GLY A 81 -6.95 17.82 9.68
C GLY A 81 -8.33 17.18 9.68
N ALA A 82 -8.65 16.38 8.67
CA ALA A 82 -9.89 15.63 8.60
C ALA A 82 -10.04 14.66 9.78
N CYS A 83 -8.99 13.88 10.08
CA CYS A 83 -9.00 12.95 11.20
C CYS A 83 -9.08 13.66 12.56
N LEU A 84 -8.30 14.73 12.77
CA LEU A 84 -8.30 15.51 14.01
C LEU A 84 -9.61 16.28 14.25
N ALA A 85 -10.42 16.49 13.22
CA ALA A 85 -11.75 17.08 13.36
C ALA A 85 -12.78 16.11 13.96
N ILE A 86 -12.58 14.79 13.85
CA ILE A 86 -13.53 13.77 14.31
C ILE A 86 -13.86 13.88 15.81
N PRO A 87 -12.89 14.01 16.73
CA PRO A 87 -13.20 14.17 18.14
C PRO A 87 -13.99 15.43 18.49
N LEU A 88 -13.91 16.48 17.65
CA LEU A 88 -14.62 17.73 17.86
C LEU A 88 -16.09 17.64 17.41
N TRP A 89 -16.34 16.85 16.37
CA TRP A 89 -17.67 16.64 15.79
C TRP A 89 -17.92 15.15 15.50
N PRO A 90 -18.19 14.33 16.52
CA PRO A 90 -18.29 12.87 16.39
C PRO A 90 -19.65 12.40 15.83
N GLY A 91 -20.42 13.26 15.17
CA GLY A 91 -21.66 12.90 14.50
C GLY A 91 -21.41 12.20 13.17
N PHE A 92 -22.41 11.45 12.67
CA PHE A 92 -22.29 10.65 11.44
C PHE A 92 -21.80 11.47 10.23
N TRP A 93 -22.44 12.58 9.92
CA TRP A 93 -22.12 13.38 8.73
C TRP A 93 -20.73 14.05 8.77
N PRO A 94 -20.31 14.68 9.90
CA PRO A 94 -18.93 15.17 10.02
C PRO A 94 -17.89 14.06 9.87
N VAL A 95 -18.09 12.89 10.50
CA VAL A 95 -17.17 11.75 10.38
C VAL A 95 -17.16 11.22 8.95
N ALA A 96 -18.31 11.10 8.30
CA ALA A 96 -18.40 10.69 6.89
C ALA A 96 -17.66 11.66 5.96
N ALA A 97 -17.80 12.97 6.18
CA ALA A 97 -17.08 13.99 5.41
C ALA A 97 -15.55 13.92 5.66
N ALA A 98 -15.13 13.72 6.91
CA ALA A 98 -13.73 13.52 7.26
C ALA A 98 -13.14 12.28 6.59
N GLN A 99 -13.87 11.16 6.58
CA GLN A 99 -13.46 9.91 5.93
C GLN A 99 -13.39 10.04 4.39
N LEU A 100 -14.35 10.75 3.78
CA LEU A 100 -14.33 11.08 2.36
C LEU A 100 -13.08 11.89 2.00
N ALA A 101 -12.81 12.96 2.75
CA ALA A 101 -11.66 13.84 2.53
C ALA A 101 -10.33 13.11 2.75
N SER A 102 -10.21 12.34 3.83
CA SER A 102 -9.03 11.54 4.16
C SER A 102 -8.76 10.48 3.08
N GLY A 103 -9.76 9.71 2.69
CA GLY A 103 -9.63 8.68 1.66
C GLY A 103 -9.21 9.25 0.31
N ALA A 104 -9.84 10.36 -0.12
CA ALA A 104 -9.48 11.01 -1.38
C ALA A 104 -8.06 11.61 -1.34
N ALA A 105 -7.67 12.26 -0.23
CA ALA A 105 -6.34 12.85 -0.08
C ALA A 105 -5.23 11.80 0.00
N SER A 106 -5.46 10.66 0.67
CA SER A 106 -4.48 9.59 0.82
C SER A 106 -4.08 8.95 -0.51
N ALA A 107 -4.94 8.99 -1.52
CA ALA A 107 -4.65 8.50 -2.87
C ALA A 107 -3.45 9.21 -3.54
N VAL A 108 -3.11 10.43 -3.09
CA VAL A 108 -1.95 11.19 -3.59
C VAL A 108 -0.62 10.61 -3.12
N PHE A 109 -0.56 9.93 -1.98
CA PHE A 109 0.71 9.59 -1.31
C PHE A 109 1.58 8.66 -2.15
N ALA A 110 1.05 7.54 -2.61
CA ALA A 110 1.84 6.57 -3.38
C ALA A 110 2.44 7.17 -4.66
N PRO A 111 1.66 7.79 -5.56
CA PRO A 111 2.21 8.39 -6.77
C PRO A 111 3.15 9.58 -6.48
N ALA A 112 2.86 10.42 -5.47
CA ALA A 112 3.70 11.57 -5.15
C ALA A 112 5.07 11.15 -4.58
N VAL A 113 5.09 10.16 -3.65
CA VAL A 113 6.35 9.62 -3.11
C VAL A 113 7.17 8.94 -4.21
N ALA A 114 6.52 8.15 -5.09
CA ALA A 114 7.20 7.48 -6.20
C ALA A 114 7.79 8.52 -7.19
N ALA A 115 7.01 9.56 -7.53
CA ALA A 115 7.46 10.65 -8.40
C ALA A 115 8.66 11.43 -7.81
N ILE A 116 8.56 11.83 -6.53
CA ILE A 116 9.66 12.53 -5.83
C ILE A 116 10.90 11.63 -5.79
N THR A 117 10.72 10.35 -5.46
CA THR A 117 11.82 9.38 -5.42
C THR A 117 12.51 9.26 -6.78
N LEU A 118 11.74 9.04 -7.85
CA LEU A 118 12.29 8.91 -9.21
C LEU A 118 12.98 10.18 -9.68
N GLY A 119 12.38 11.35 -9.39
CA GLY A 119 12.95 12.65 -9.74
C GLY A 119 14.23 12.99 -8.98
N LEU A 120 14.42 12.47 -7.75
CA LEU A 120 15.61 12.73 -6.93
C LEU A 120 16.77 11.80 -7.24
N CYS A 121 16.51 10.51 -7.44
CA CYS A 121 17.55 9.51 -7.54
C CYS A 121 17.81 9.01 -8.97
N GLY A 122 16.92 9.35 -9.91
CA GLY A 122 17.00 8.85 -11.26
C GLY A 122 16.71 7.35 -11.38
N ARG A 123 16.66 6.84 -12.61
CA ARG A 123 16.29 5.43 -12.88
C ARG A 123 17.29 4.42 -12.34
N ALA A 124 18.58 4.72 -12.40
CA ALA A 124 19.63 3.79 -11.99
C ALA A 124 19.58 3.44 -10.49
N ALA A 125 19.16 4.39 -9.65
CA ALA A 125 19.07 4.17 -8.21
C ALA A 125 17.61 3.92 -7.74
N PHE A 126 16.62 4.00 -8.63
CA PHE A 126 15.20 3.95 -8.27
C PHE A 126 14.82 2.66 -7.56
N THR A 127 15.23 1.49 -8.08
CA THR A 127 14.95 0.18 -7.47
C THR A 127 15.46 0.12 -6.03
N ARG A 128 16.74 0.46 -5.82
CA ARG A 128 17.36 0.43 -4.49
C ARG A 128 16.68 1.43 -3.55
N ARG A 129 16.37 2.63 -4.05
CA ARG A 129 15.73 3.67 -3.24
C ARG A 129 14.30 3.30 -2.87
N THR A 130 13.53 2.73 -3.80
CA THR A 130 12.15 2.28 -3.53
C THR A 130 12.11 1.19 -2.47
N GLY A 131 12.97 0.17 -2.57
CA GLY A 131 13.06 -0.85 -1.51
C GLY A 131 13.39 -0.27 -0.14
N ARG A 132 14.28 0.74 -0.07
CA ARG A 132 14.58 1.45 1.17
C ARG A 132 13.40 2.31 1.66
N ASN A 133 12.66 2.96 0.76
CA ASN A 133 11.46 3.71 1.11
C ASN A 133 10.41 2.81 1.75
N GLU A 134 10.13 1.65 1.15
CA GLU A 134 9.16 0.70 1.69
C GLU A 134 9.63 0.10 3.02
N ALA A 135 10.93 -0.17 3.19
CA ALA A 135 11.45 -0.60 4.49
C ALA A 135 11.19 0.44 5.60
N TRP A 136 11.40 1.73 5.32
CA TRP A 136 11.07 2.81 6.27
C TRP A 136 9.56 2.98 6.47
N ASN A 137 8.75 2.78 5.42
CA ASN A 137 7.29 2.78 5.52
C ASN A 137 6.80 1.68 6.47
N HIS A 138 7.28 0.44 6.30
CA HIS A 138 6.92 -0.67 7.21
C HIS A 138 7.43 -0.47 8.63
N ALA A 139 8.63 0.09 8.81
CA ALA A 139 9.14 0.45 10.13
C ALA A 139 8.28 1.53 10.80
N GLY A 140 7.80 2.52 10.02
CA GLY A 140 6.88 3.54 10.49
C GLY A 140 5.52 2.96 10.91
N ASN A 141 4.95 2.04 10.12
CA ASN A 141 3.70 1.34 10.46
C ASN A 141 3.85 0.50 11.74
N ALA A 142 4.95 -0.25 11.88
CA ALA A 142 5.22 -1.01 13.10
C ALA A 142 5.36 -0.11 14.33
N PHE A 143 6.07 1.01 14.19
CA PHE A 143 6.21 2.02 15.25
C PHE A 143 4.85 2.64 15.61
N ALA A 144 4.07 3.08 14.62
CA ALA A 144 2.77 3.70 14.84
C ALA A 144 1.80 2.73 15.55
N ALA A 145 1.75 1.46 15.13
CA ALA A 145 0.92 0.44 15.77
C ALA A 145 1.33 0.20 17.23
N ALA A 146 2.64 0.07 17.50
CA ALA A 146 3.15 -0.11 18.86
C ALA A 146 2.90 1.13 19.74
N ALA A 147 3.13 2.33 19.20
CA ALA A 147 2.89 3.59 19.88
C ALA A 147 1.40 3.83 20.17
N ALA A 148 0.52 3.57 19.18
CA ALA A 148 -0.93 3.65 19.34
C ALA A 148 -1.42 2.73 20.45
N GLY A 149 -0.97 1.46 20.45
CA GLY A 149 -1.31 0.49 21.50
C GLY A 149 -0.81 0.95 22.88
N GLY A 150 0.48 1.32 22.99
CA GLY A 150 1.08 1.76 24.25
C GLY A 150 0.45 3.04 24.79
N LEU A 151 0.25 4.06 23.96
CA LEU A 151 -0.36 5.34 24.38
C LEU A 151 -1.83 5.15 24.78
N SER A 152 -2.55 4.27 24.07
CA SER A 152 -3.96 4.00 24.38
C SER A 152 -4.17 3.36 25.76
N LEU A 153 -3.18 2.62 26.29
CA LEU A 153 -3.23 2.07 27.64
C LEU A 153 -3.21 3.17 28.74
N TRP A 154 -2.52 4.30 28.47
CA TRP A 154 -2.36 5.39 29.44
C TRP A 154 -3.40 6.51 29.25
N TYR A 155 -3.73 6.81 28.00
CA TYR A 155 -4.54 7.98 27.64
C TYR A 155 -5.88 7.62 26.98
N GLY A 156 -6.16 6.31 26.82
CA GLY A 156 -7.34 5.84 26.11
C GLY A 156 -7.25 6.00 24.58
N PRO A 157 -8.33 5.63 23.86
CA PRO A 157 -8.36 5.62 22.39
C PRO A 157 -8.13 6.99 21.74
N ILE A 158 -8.32 8.10 22.47
CA ILE A 158 -8.08 9.46 21.98
C ILE A 158 -6.61 9.72 21.62
N ALA A 159 -5.69 8.97 22.21
CA ALA A 159 -4.24 9.12 21.99
C ALA A 159 -3.81 8.87 20.53
N VAL A 160 -4.56 8.06 19.78
CA VAL A 160 -4.25 7.77 18.38
C VAL A 160 -4.34 9.02 17.49
N PHE A 161 -5.22 9.96 17.84
CA PHE A 161 -5.35 11.24 17.12
C PHE A 161 -4.13 12.13 17.32
N ALA A 162 -3.60 12.19 18.55
CA ALA A 162 -2.37 12.93 18.85
C ALA A 162 -1.16 12.31 18.14
N LEU A 163 -1.06 10.98 18.11
CA LEU A 163 -0.02 10.26 17.38
C LEU A 163 -0.08 10.58 15.89
N LEU A 164 -1.26 10.47 15.26
CA LEU A 164 -1.46 10.83 13.86
C LEU A 164 -1.03 12.27 13.58
N GLY A 165 -1.41 13.21 14.42
CA GLY A 165 -0.99 14.62 14.31
C GLY A 165 0.52 14.79 14.39
N ALA A 166 1.19 14.11 15.32
CA ALA A 166 2.66 14.14 15.44
C ALA A 166 3.34 13.53 14.21
N MET A 167 2.85 12.40 13.70
CA MET A 167 3.35 11.76 12.49
C MET A 167 3.14 12.66 11.26
N ALA A 168 2.00 13.35 11.15
CA ALA A 168 1.73 14.29 10.06
C ALA A 168 2.68 15.50 10.10
N LEU A 169 2.96 16.06 11.27
CA LEU A 169 3.95 17.13 11.42
C LEU A 169 5.37 16.64 11.08
N GLY A 170 5.73 15.44 11.48
CA GLY A 170 6.99 14.80 11.07
C GLY A 170 7.09 14.62 9.57
N SER A 171 6.03 14.15 8.91
CA SER A 171 5.98 13.99 7.45
C SER A 171 6.05 15.34 6.72
N LEU A 172 5.40 16.38 7.25
CA LEU A 172 5.46 17.75 6.74
C LEU A 172 6.90 18.30 6.83
N ALA A 173 7.54 18.19 8.00
CA ALA A 173 8.92 18.61 8.18
C ALA A 173 9.87 17.86 7.23
N ALA A 174 9.68 16.54 7.07
CA ALA A 174 10.50 15.72 6.20
C ALA A 174 10.32 16.12 4.72
N VAL A 175 9.10 16.27 4.21
CA VAL A 175 8.86 16.65 2.81
C VAL A 175 9.35 18.05 2.50
N LEU A 176 9.21 19.00 3.42
CA LEU A 176 9.70 20.37 3.26
C LEU A 176 11.23 20.45 3.29
N SER A 177 11.92 19.52 3.96
CA SER A 177 13.39 19.45 3.97
C SER A 177 14.00 18.95 2.65
N ILE A 178 13.19 18.40 1.73
CA ILE A 178 13.63 18.00 0.40
C ILE A 178 13.72 19.27 -0.48
N PRO A 179 14.87 19.63 -1.08
CA PRO A 179 14.96 20.80 -1.95
C PRO A 179 14.11 20.63 -3.22
N ALA A 180 13.33 21.65 -3.59
CA ALA A 180 12.42 21.55 -4.71
C ALA A 180 13.15 21.48 -6.07
N ASP A 181 14.24 22.19 -6.19
CA ASP A 181 15.15 22.24 -7.34
C ASP A 181 15.91 20.94 -7.59
N ALA A 182 15.99 20.09 -6.56
CA ALA A 182 16.64 18.79 -6.66
C ALA A 182 15.78 17.74 -7.38
N ILE A 183 14.48 17.98 -7.54
CA ILE A 183 13.54 17.03 -8.16
C ILE A 183 13.47 17.30 -9.66
N ASP A 184 14.04 16.39 -10.46
CA ASP A 184 13.88 16.42 -11.91
C ASP A 184 12.41 16.11 -12.27
N ASN A 185 11.73 17.10 -12.83
CA ASN A 185 10.31 17.01 -13.13
C ASN A 185 10.00 16.09 -14.31
N ASP A 186 10.88 15.91 -15.25
CA ASP A 186 10.68 15.02 -16.40
C ASP A 186 10.93 13.56 -16.00
N LEU A 187 11.98 13.31 -15.23
CA LEU A 187 12.21 11.99 -14.64
C LEU A 187 11.06 11.58 -13.71
N ALA A 188 10.55 12.49 -12.88
CA ALA A 188 9.45 12.23 -11.94
C ALA A 188 8.15 11.78 -12.63
N ARG A 189 7.95 12.13 -13.90
CA ARG A 189 6.85 11.66 -14.76
C ARG A 189 7.19 10.38 -15.53
N GLY A 190 8.43 9.92 -15.46
CA GLY A 190 8.92 8.82 -16.30
C GLY A 190 9.19 9.22 -17.75
N ARG A 191 9.35 10.53 -18.07
CA ARG A 191 9.67 11.03 -19.41
C ARG A 191 11.05 10.59 -19.87
N LYS A 192 11.21 10.51 -21.20
CA LYS A 192 12.54 10.47 -21.83
C LYS A 192 13.09 11.90 -21.90
N VAL A 193 14.27 12.11 -21.36
CA VAL A 193 14.98 13.40 -21.51
C VAL A 193 15.26 13.64 -22.98
N GLY A 194 14.92 14.84 -23.48
CA GLY A 194 15.25 15.29 -24.85
C GLY A 194 14.21 15.00 -25.94
N LEU A 195 13.06 14.38 -25.64
CA LEU A 195 11.98 14.25 -26.62
C LEU A 195 10.95 15.37 -26.50
N PRO A 196 10.47 15.96 -27.63
CA PRO A 196 9.40 16.94 -27.64
C PRO A 196 8.12 16.37 -27.01
N THR A 197 7.39 17.21 -26.27
CA THR A 197 6.13 16.81 -25.60
C THR A 197 5.06 16.31 -26.59
N ALA A 198 5.05 16.82 -27.82
CA ALA A 198 4.09 16.45 -28.87
C ALA A 198 4.27 15.01 -29.41
N ALA A 199 5.41 14.37 -29.15
CA ALA A 199 5.70 13.00 -29.61
C ALA A 199 5.35 11.93 -28.58
N GLN A 200 4.75 12.29 -27.43
CA GLN A 200 4.42 11.34 -26.38
C GLN A 200 2.96 10.85 -26.51
N PRO A 201 2.68 9.56 -26.20
CA PRO A 201 1.32 9.06 -26.21
C PRO A 201 0.47 9.77 -25.14
N SER A 202 -0.84 9.84 -25.33
CA SER A 202 -1.75 10.34 -24.30
C SER A 202 -1.80 9.38 -23.09
N ALA A 203 -2.25 9.87 -21.93
CA ALA A 203 -2.46 9.02 -20.75
C ALA A 203 -3.38 7.82 -21.06
N TRP A 204 -4.48 8.07 -21.78
CA TRP A 204 -5.41 7.03 -22.21
C TRP A 204 -4.74 6.00 -23.12
N ALA A 205 -3.99 6.43 -24.12
CA ALA A 205 -3.25 5.52 -25.01
C ALA A 205 -2.20 4.70 -24.24
N THR A 206 -1.55 5.30 -23.24
CA THR A 206 -0.60 4.57 -22.37
C THR A 206 -1.30 3.50 -21.54
N LEU A 207 -2.45 3.83 -20.94
CA LEU A 207 -3.19 2.90 -20.10
C LEU A 207 -3.82 1.75 -20.90
N THR A 208 -4.43 2.04 -22.05
CA THR A 208 -5.19 1.02 -22.82
C THR A 208 -4.36 0.32 -23.89
N GLY A 209 -3.32 0.97 -24.40
CA GLY A 209 -2.47 0.40 -25.45
C GLY A 209 -1.33 -0.47 -24.94
N ASN A 210 -0.96 -0.36 -23.66
CA ASN A 210 0.13 -1.14 -23.08
C ASN A 210 -0.39 -2.48 -22.51
N ARG A 211 -0.31 -3.54 -23.34
CA ARG A 211 -0.77 -4.88 -22.96
C ARG A 211 -0.10 -5.43 -21.69
N ALA A 212 1.19 -5.16 -21.50
CA ALA A 212 1.90 -5.63 -20.31
C ALA A 212 1.43 -4.89 -19.05
N LEU A 213 1.11 -3.59 -19.14
CA LEU A 213 0.53 -2.82 -18.05
C LEU A 213 -0.87 -3.33 -17.67
N LEU A 214 -1.71 -3.64 -18.68
CA LEU A 214 -3.04 -4.22 -18.44
C LEU A 214 -2.96 -5.61 -17.82
N ALA A 215 -2.03 -6.46 -18.30
CA ALA A 215 -1.78 -7.77 -17.71
C ALA A 215 -1.28 -7.64 -16.27
N PHE A 216 -0.39 -6.68 -16.00
CA PHE A 216 0.09 -6.40 -14.64
C PHE A 216 -1.05 -5.95 -13.73
N ALA A 217 -1.90 -5.03 -14.19
CA ALA A 217 -3.07 -4.56 -13.43
C ALA A 217 -4.04 -5.72 -13.08
N ALA A 218 -4.31 -6.62 -14.02
CA ALA A 218 -5.13 -7.80 -13.78
C ALA A 218 -4.49 -8.74 -12.75
N CYS A 219 -3.18 -9.01 -12.85
CA CYS A 219 -2.46 -9.84 -11.90
C CYS A 219 -2.39 -9.21 -10.50
N VAL A 220 -2.25 -7.88 -10.41
CA VAL A 220 -2.30 -7.13 -9.15
C VAL A 220 -3.69 -7.21 -8.52
N ALA A 221 -4.76 -7.08 -9.31
CA ALA A 221 -6.13 -7.27 -8.82
C ALA A 221 -6.34 -8.70 -8.27
N LEU A 222 -5.85 -9.72 -8.96
CA LEU A 222 -5.92 -11.12 -8.51
C LEU A 222 -5.09 -11.36 -7.25
N PHE A 223 -3.88 -10.78 -7.15
CA PHE A 223 -3.05 -10.87 -5.95
C PHE A 223 -3.80 -10.35 -4.73
N HIS A 224 -4.40 -9.15 -4.84
CA HIS A 224 -5.13 -8.54 -3.74
C HIS A 224 -6.48 -9.20 -3.48
N PHE A 225 -7.14 -9.72 -4.51
CA PHE A 225 -8.32 -10.55 -4.32
C PHE A 225 -7.98 -11.80 -3.51
N ALA A 226 -6.87 -12.46 -3.80
CA ALA A 226 -6.44 -13.64 -3.04
C ALA A 226 -5.97 -13.30 -1.60
N ASN A 227 -5.39 -12.11 -1.38
CA ASN A 227 -4.76 -11.75 -0.10
C ASN A 227 -5.70 -11.05 0.90
N ALA A 228 -6.54 -10.12 0.45
CA ALA A 228 -7.17 -9.13 1.33
C ALA A 228 -8.10 -9.72 2.39
N ALA A 229 -8.79 -10.81 2.09
CA ALA A 229 -9.68 -11.47 3.05
C ALA A 229 -8.95 -12.38 4.04
N MET A 230 -7.69 -12.79 3.78
CA MET A 230 -7.02 -13.79 4.64
C MET A 230 -6.85 -13.31 6.08
N LEU A 231 -6.36 -12.08 6.29
CA LEU A 231 -6.19 -11.53 7.65
C LEU A 231 -7.52 -11.35 8.39
N PRO A 232 -8.58 -10.79 7.82
CA PRO A 232 -9.92 -10.78 8.43
C PRO A 232 -10.45 -12.17 8.80
N LEU A 233 -10.27 -13.17 7.95
CA LEU A 233 -10.71 -14.55 8.25
C LEU A 233 -9.91 -15.16 9.40
N VAL A 234 -8.60 -14.95 9.46
CA VAL A 234 -7.77 -15.35 10.61
C VAL A 234 -8.25 -14.66 11.87
N GLY A 235 -8.53 -13.36 11.82
CA GLY A 235 -9.08 -12.61 12.94
C GLY A 235 -10.40 -13.19 13.46
N GLN A 236 -11.30 -13.59 12.55
CA GLN A 236 -12.56 -14.22 12.91
C GLN A 236 -12.34 -15.61 13.57
N LYS A 237 -11.45 -16.45 13.03
CA LYS A 237 -11.11 -17.76 13.66
C LYS A 237 -10.52 -17.57 15.07
N LEU A 238 -9.64 -16.60 15.25
CA LEU A 238 -9.04 -16.28 16.56
C LEU A 238 -10.09 -15.76 17.55
N ALA A 239 -10.99 -14.88 17.10
CA ALA A 239 -12.05 -14.33 17.95
C ALA A 239 -13.09 -15.39 18.38
N GLN A 240 -13.34 -16.40 17.55
CA GLN A 240 -14.21 -17.53 17.91
C GLN A 240 -13.63 -18.42 19.01
N GLN A 241 -12.31 -18.51 19.14
CA GLN A 241 -11.65 -19.29 20.18
C GLN A 241 -11.69 -18.56 21.54
N ASP A 242 -11.32 -17.29 21.55
CA ASP A 242 -11.33 -16.40 22.72
C ASP A 242 -11.29 -14.96 22.23
N LEU A 243 -12.31 -14.17 22.52
CA LEU A 243 -12.45 -12.80 22.01
C LEU A 243 -11.30 -11.88 22.44
N ASN A 244 -10.87 -11.97 23.70
CA ASN A 244 -9.81 -11.11 24.26
C ASN A 244 -8.42 -11.54 23.73
N ARG A 245 -8.12 -12.82 23.78
CA ARG A 245 -6.90 -13.40 23.23
C ARG A 245 -6.83 -13.23 21.71
N GLY A 246 -7.96 -13.42 21.01
CA GLY A 246 -8.04 -13.26 19.56
C GLY A 246 -7.66 -11.87 19.09
N THR A 247 -8.11 -10.82 19.78
CA THR A 247 -7.73 -9.43 19.48
C THR A 247 -6.23 -9.18 19.64
N ALA A 248 -5.64 -9.70 20.74
CA ALA A 248 -4.20 -9.59 20.97
C ALA A 248 -3.38 -10.35 19.91
N MET A 249 -3.80 -11.58 19.58
CA MET A 249 -3.14 -12.39 18.55
C MET A 249 -3.25 -11.77 17.17
N LEU A 250 -4.39 -11.16 16.81
CA LEU A 250 -4.55 -10.41 15.55
C LEU A 250 -3.58 -9.22 15.48
N SER A 251 -3.39 -8.50 16.58
CA SER A 251 -2.41 -7.41 16.65
C SER A 251 -0.98 -7.92 16.44
N LEU A 252 -0.64 -9.07 17.06
CA LEU A 252 0.65 -9.73 16.84
C LEU A 252 0.82 -10.18 15.39
N CYS A 253 -0.24 -10.65 14.74
CA CYS A 253 -0.25 -11.00 13.32
C CYS A 253 0.13 -9.79 12.44
N ILE A 254 -0.45 -8.62 12.71
CA ILE A 254 -0.17 -7.38 11.98
C ILE A 254 1.28 -6.95 12.19
N VAL A 255 1.72 -6.84 13.45
CA VAL A 255 3.09 -6.42 13.79
C VAL A 255 4.12 -7.41 13.22
N GLY A 256 3.87 -8.71 13.37
CA GLY A 256 4.74 -9.75 12.85
C GLY A 256 4.92 -9.65 11.33
N ALA A 257 3.84 -9.45 10.59
CA ALA A 257 3.90 -9.24 9.14
C ALA A 257 4.72 -7.99 8.78
N GLN A 258 4.51 -6.85 9.46
CA GLN A 258 5.27 -5.62 9.21
C GLN A 258 6.78 -5.80 9.45
N LEU A 259 7.17 -6.53 10.49
CA LEU A 259 8.59 -6.83 10.78
C LEU A 259 9.23 -7.67 9.67
N VAL A 260 8.49 -8.59 9.06
CA VAL A 260 8.97 -9.39 7.90
C VAL A 260 8.99 -8.54 6.61
N MET A 261 8.06 -7.61 6.44
CA MET A 261 8.03 -6.71 5.27
C MET A 261 9.31 -5.88 5.14
N VAL A 262 9.89 -5.41 6.25
CA VAL A 262 11.12 -4.59 6.24
C VAL A 262 12.28 -5.29 5.49
N PRO A 263 12.75 -6.49 5.91
CA PRO A 263 13.84 -7.17 5.19
C PRO A 263 13.44 -7.58 3.77
N MET A 264 12.19 -7.88 3.48
CA MET A 264 11.73 -8.21 2.12
C MET A 264 11.80 -6.99 1.19
N ALA A 265 11.39 -5.82 1.64
CA ALA A 265 11.54 -4.58 0.87
C ALA A 265 13.03 -4.23 0.64
N MET A 266 13.89 -4.43 1.63
CA MET A 266 15.33 -4.27 1.47
C MET A 266 15.93 -5.28 0.49
N LEU A 267 15.48 -6.54 0.50
CA LEU A 267 15.88 -7.58 -0.45
C LEU A 267 15.54 -7.16 -1.89
N VAL A 268 14.32 -6.66 -2.12
CA VAL A 268 13.94 -6.12 -3.45
C VAL A 268 14.88 -5.01 -3.87
N GLY A 269 15.12 -4.02 -3.00
CA GLY A 269 16.04 -2.92 -3.29
C GLY A 269 17.47 -3.37 -3.62
N ALA A 270 17.94 -4.46 -3.02
CA ALA A 270 19.29 -4.98 -3.19
C ALA A 270 19.42 -5.94 -4.39
N ARG A 271 18.39 -6.72 -4.70
CA ARG A 271 18.48 -7.87 -5.59
C ARG A 271 17.59 -7.84 -6.83
N ALA A 272 16.52 -7.03 -6.86
CA ALA A 272 15.57 -7.05 -7.96
C ALA A 272 16.18 -6.69 -9.32
N ASP A 273 17.24 -5.89 -9.33
CA ASP A 273 17.98 -5.59 -10.55
C ASP A 273 18.84 -6.76 -11.05
N ALA A 274 19.29 -7.64 -10.16
CA ALA A 274 20.15 -8.78 -10.50
C ALA A 274 19.36 -10.07 -10.73
N TRP A 275 18.34 -10.32 -9.89
CA TRP A 275 17.54 -11.54 -9.94
C TRP A 275 16.35 -11.41 -10.91
N GLY A 276 15.98 -10.18 -11.28
CA GLY A 276 14.77 -9.88 -12.06
C GLY A 276 13.57 -9.54 -11.18
N ARG A 277 12.60 -8.82 -11.76
CA ARG A 277 11.34 -8.46 -11.08
C ARG A 277 10.39 -9.65 -11.09
N LYS A 278 10.34 -10.37 -12.21
CA LYS A 278 9.39 -11.47 -12.42
C LYS A 278 9.56 -12.61 -11.41
N PRO A 279 10.76 -13.16 -11.14
CA PRO A 279 10.95 -14.22 -10.15
C PRO A 279 10.56 -13.80 -8.73
N LEU A 280 10.89 -12.56 -8.34
CA LEU A 280 10.56 -12.06 -7.02
C LEU A 280 9.04 -11.85 -6.84
N PHE A 281 8.34 -11.37 -7.87
CA PHE A 281 6.90 -11.21 -7.82
C PHE A 281 6.18 -12.56 -7.80
N LEU A 282 6.68 -13.55 -8.56
CA LEU A 282 6.20 -14.94 -8.52
C LEU A 282 6.40 -15.58 -7.15
N ALA A 283 7.51 -15.31 -6.47
CA ALA A 283 7.73 -15.76 -5.10
C ALA A 283 6.65 -15.20 -4.15
N GLY A 284 6.21 -13.95 -4.34
CA GLY A 284 5.08 -13.37 -3.60
C GLY A 284 3.78 -14.15 -3.81
N PHE A 285 3.45 -14.51 -5.05
CA PHE A 285 2.28 -15.35 -5.36
C PHE A 285 2.40 -16.75 -4.76
N ALA A 286 3.58 -17.37 -4.85
CA ALA A 286 3.82 -18.71 -4.31
C ALA A 286 3.63 -18.75 -2.80
N VAL A 287 4.16 -17.76 -2.07
CA VAL A 287 3.97 -17.64 -0.62
C VAL A 287 2.49 -17.42 -0.28
N LEU A 288 1.79 -16.58 -1.04
CA LEU A 288 0.37 -16.33 -0.85
C LEU A 288 -0.47 -17.60 -1.07
N ALA A 289 -0.19 -18.38 -2.12
CA ALA A 289 -0.85 -19.65 -2.37
C ALA A 289 -0.57 -20.67 -1.25
N LEU A 290 0.68 -20.76 -0.81
CA LEU A 290 1.09 -21.64 0.29
C LEU A 290 0.38 -21.27 1.60
N ARG A 291 0.23 -19.98 1.92
CA ARG A 291 -0.52 -19.52 3.10
C ARG A 291 -1.95 -20.04 3.09
N GLY A 292 -2.64 -19.99 1.94
CA GLY A 292 -4.00 -20.50 1.81
C GLY A 292 -4.11 -21.97 2.22
N VAL A 293 -3.13 -22.79 1.87
CA VAL A 293 -3.06 -24.20 2.29
C VAL A 293 -2.69 -24.32 3.77
N LEU A 294 -1.69 -23.60 4.24
CA LEU A 294 -1.20 -23.71 5.63
C LEU A 294 -2.25 -23.28 6.66
N TYR A 295 -3.16 -22.36 6.34
CA TYR A 295 -4.26 -21.98 7.24
C TYR A 295 -5.27 -23.10 7.52
N THR A 296 -5.31 -24.14 6.69
CA THR A 296 -6.18 -25.31 6.90
C THR A 296 -5.50 -26.45 7.67
N ALA A 297 -4.22 -26.33 7.97
CA ALA A 297 -3.47 -27.40 8.63
C ALA A 297 -3.70 -27.47 10.15
N ALA A 298 -3.98 -26.33 10.80
CA ALA A 298 -4.32 -26.26 12.22
C ALA A 298 -5.04 -24.96 12.57
N ASP A 299 -5.86 -25.00 13.64
CA ASP A 299 -6.62 -23.86 14.16
C ASP A 299 -5.94 -23.18 15.36
N ASP A 300 -4.80 -23.71 15.81
CA ASP A 300 -4.04 -23.16 16.94
C ASP A 300 -3.62 -21.71 16.66
N ALA A 301 -3.79 -20.83 17.66
CA ALA A 301 -3.55 -19.41 17.51
C ALA A 301 -2.09 -19.07 17.16
N TRP A 302 -1.12 -19.84 17.67
CA TRP A 302 0.29 -19.65 17.35
C TRP A 302 0.61 -20.11 15.93
N TRP A 303 -0.02 -21.19 15.47
CA TRP A 303 0.09 -21.62 14.08
C TRP A 303 -0.44 -20.54 13.13
N LEU A 304 -1.65 -20.03 13.39
CA LEU A 304 -2.24 -18.95 12.58
C LEU A 304 -1.37 -17.70 12.57
N LEU A 305 -0.75 -17.34 13.71
CA LEU A 305 0.22 -16.25 13.80
C LEU A 305 1.45 -16.50 12.91
N VAL A 306 2.07 -17.67 12.99
CA VAL A 306 3.25 -18.02 12.18
C VAL A 306 2.92 -17.96 10.69
N VAL A 307 1.79 -18.55 10.27
CA VAL A 307 1.36 -18.50 8.87
C VAL A 307 1.06 -17.06 8.45
N GLN A 308 0.47 -16.23 9.32
CA GLN A 308 0.19 -14.84 9.00
C GLN A 308 1.45 -13.99 8.88
N THR A 309 2.54 -14.27 9.59
CA THR A 309 3.81 -13.56 9.40
C THR A 309 4.39 -13.75 8.00
N MET A 310 4.06 -14.86 7.31
CA MET A 310 4.43 -15.09 5.90
C MET A 310 3.78 -14.05 4.96
N ASP A 311 2.69 -13.39 5.38
CA ASP A 311 2.12 -12.25 4.64
C ASP A 311 3.17 -11.17 4.40
N GLY A 312 4.03 -10.95 5.39
CA GLY A 312 5.13 -10.01 5.27
C GLY A 312 6.09 -10.30 4.11
N VAL A 313 6.25 -11.57 3.71
CA VAL A 313 7.05 -11.91 2.53
C VAL A 313 6.33 -11.44 1.26
N GLY A 314 5.08 -11.84 1.06
CA GLY A 314 4.30 -11.47 -0.13
C GLY A 314 4.11 -9.97 -0.25
N ALA A 315 3.62 -9.32 0.81
CA ALA A 315 3.32 -7.90 0.84
C ALA A 315 4.60 -7.02 0.77
N GLY A 316 5.69 -7.43 1.42
CA GLY A 316 6.96 -6.71 1.35
C GLY A 316 7.61 -6.77 -0.04
N LEU A 317 7.55 -7.92 -0.72
CA LEU A 317 7.96 -8.04 -2.11
C LEU A 317 7.08 -7.21 -3.03
N PHE A 318 5.75 -7.30 -2.86
CA PHE A 318 4.77 -6.58 -3.66
C PHE A 318 4.95 -5.06 -3.54
N GLY A 319 4.96 -4.52 -2.31
CA GLY A 319 5.02 -3.08 -2.07
C GLY A 319 6.22 -2.42 -2.74
N ALA A 320 7.39 -3.05 -2.66
CA ALA A 320 8.59 -2.53 -3.29
C ALA A 320 8.62 -2.75 -4.82
N LEU A 321 8.16 -3.91 -5.33
CA LEU A 321 8.18 -4.22 -6.77
C LEU A 321 7.12 -3.48 -7.55
N PHE A 322 5.97 -3.18 -6.97
CA PHE A 322 4.83 -2.55 -7.62
C PHE A 322 5.20 -1.25 -8.36
N PRO A 323 5.74 -0.22 -7.70
CA PRO A 323 6.12 1.02 -8.39
C PRO A 323 7.29 0.83 -9.35
N ILE A 324 8.18 -0.15 -9.11
CA ILE A 324 9.33 -0.44 -9.98
C ILE A 324 8.83 -1.01 -11.31
N ILE A 325 7.96 -2.01 -11.28
CA ILE A 325 7.40 -2.66 -12.48
C ILE A 325 6.59 -1.63 -13.29
N VAL A 326 5.75 -0.81 -12.64
CA VAL A 326 5.00 0.24 -13.34
C VAL A 326 5.95 1.25 -14.00
N ALA A 327 7.03 1.67 -13.32
CA ALA A 327 8.03 2.58 -13.88
C ALA A 327 8.77 1.97 -15.09
N ASP A 328 9.04 0.66 -15.06
CA ASP A 328 9.66 -0.06 -16.17
C ASP A 328 8.69 -0.16 -17.37
N LEU A 329 7.43 -0.51 -17.14
CA LEU A 329 6.40 -0.68 -18.18
C LEU A 329 5.98 0.64 -18.84
N THR A 330 6.08 1.77 -18.12
CA THR A 330 5.67 3.09 -18.61
C THR A 330 6.85 3.98 -18.98
N ARG A 331 8.04 3.38 -19.14
CA ARG A 331 9.27 4.11 -19.45
C ARG A 331 9.12 4.97 -20.68
N GLY A 332 9.37 6.28 -20.54
CA GLY A 332 9.36 7.26 -21.63
C GLY A 332 7.99 7.79 -22.00
N SER A 333 6.90 7.29 -21.41
CA SER A 333 5.54 7.75 -21.72
C SER A 333 5.19 9.11 -21.10
N GLY A 334 5.84 9.51 -20.02
CA GLY A 334 5.47 10.70 -19.25
C GLY A 334 4.25 10.51 -18.35
N HIS A 335 3.71 9.28 -18.24
CA HIS A 335 2.46 8.92 -17.55
C HIS A 335 2.69 7.86 -16.46
N PHE A 336 3.84 7.88 -15.80
CA PHE A 336 4.20 6.93 -14.75
C PHE A 336 3.18 6.95 -13.60
N ASN A 337 2.86 8.15 -13.08
CA ASN A 337 2.07 8.27 -11.86
C ASN A 337 0.58 8.00 -12.10
N VAL A 338 0.01 8.39 -13.26
CA VAL A 338 -1.35 8.02 -13.62
C VAL A 338 -1.48 6.50 -13.80
N SER A 339 -0.45 5.85 -14.38
CA SER A 339 -0.43 4.39 -14.52
C SER A 339 -0.32 3.70 -13.16
N LEU A 340 0.48 4.24 -12.24
CA LEU A 340 0.56 3.75 -10.87
C LEU A 340 -0.81 3.82 -10.17
N GLY A 341 -1.50 4.95 -10.30
CA GLY A 341 -2.85 5.13 -9.78
C GLY A 341 -3.88 4.18 -10.41
N ALA A 342 -3.81 3.96 -11.73
CA ALA A 342 -4.72 3.04 -12.42
C ALA A 342 -4.54 1.58 -11.96
N VAL A 343 -3.28 1.12 -11.81
CA VAL A 343 -3.00 -0.22 -11.28
C VAL A 343 -3.40 -0.32 -9.81
N ALA A 344 -3.22 0.75 -9.00
CA ALA A 344 -3.69 0.80 -7.63
C ALA A 344 -5.24 0.77 -7.53
N THR A 345 -5.96 1.34 -8.51
CA THR A 345 -7.42 1.18 -8.63
C THR A 345 -7.79 -0.30 -8.84
N ALA A 346 -7.11 -0.99 -9.75
CA ALA A 346 -7.34 -2.43 -9.97
C ALA A 346 -7.03 -3.26 -8.70
N GLN A 347 -5.96 -2.91 -7.98
CA GLN A 347 -5.62 -3.45 -6.66
C GLN A 347 -6.78 -3.31 -5.67
N GLY A 348 -7.32 -2.11 -5.52
CA GLY A 348 -8.41 -1.81 -4.60
C GLY A 348 -9.71 -2.54 -4.96
N ILE A 349 -10.03 -2.68 -6.25
CA ILE A 349 -11.18 -3.48 -6.72
C ILE A 349 -11.00 -4.95 -6.30
N GLY A 350 -9.81 -5.52 -6.53
CA GLY A 350 -9.52 -6.90 -6.11
C GLY A 350 -9.67 -7.09 -4.60
N ALA A 351 -9.11 -6.17 -3.82
CA ALA A 351 -9.21 -6.22 -2.36
C ALA A 351 -10.66 -6.09 -1.85
N ALA A 352 -11.44 -5.18 -2.42
CA ALA A 352 -12.85 -4.99 -2.04
C ALA A 352 -13.71 -6.23 -2.35
N ALA A 353 -13.52 -6.82 -3.54
CA ALA A 353 -14.24 -8.01 -3.96
C ALA A 353 -13.86 -9.26 -3.12
N SER A 354 -12.63 -9.32 -2.61
CA SER A 354 -12.12 -10.44 -1.80
C SER A 354 -12.96 -10.72 -0.56
N ASN A 355 -13.21 -9.69 0.25
CA ASN A 355 -13.92 -9.85 1.51
C ASN A 355 -15.36 -10.36 1.31
N ALA A 356 -16.06 -9.82 0.30
CA ALA A 356 -17.42 -10.26 -0.04
C ALA A 356 -17.43 -11.72 -0.51
N ALA A 357 -16.54 -12.07 -1.45
CA ALA A 357 -16.48 -13.43 -1.99
C ALA A 357 -16.06 -14.45 -0.94
N ALA A 358 -15.02 -14.13 -0.14
CA ALA A 358 -14.56 -15.02 0.91
C ALA A 358 -15.63 -15.22 2.00
N GLY A 359 -16.35 -14.16 2.39
CA GLY A 359 -17.46 -14.26 3.34
C GLY A 359 -18.57 -15.21 2.84
N LEU A 360 -18.94 -15.14 1.57
CA LEU A 360 -19.90 -16.06 0.97
C LEU A 360 -19.41 -17.51 1.01
N VAL A 361 -18.14 -17.75 0.69
CA VAL A 361 -17.56 -19.11 0.78
C VAL A 361 -17.57 -19.62 2.21
N VAL A 362 -17.21 -18.78 3.21
CA VAL A 362 -17.26 -19.18 4.64
C VAL A 362 -18.65 -19.61 5.05
N VAL A 363 -19.71 -18.87 4.66
CA VAL A 363 -21.10 -19.19 5.01
C VAL A 363 -21.54 -20.53 4.43
N HIS A 364 -21.12 -20.88 3.20
CA HIS A 364 -21.60 -22.07 2.51
C HIS A 364 -20.68 -23.30 2.67
N ALA A 365 -19.38 -23.09 2.89
CA ALA A 365 -18.38 -24.17 2.86
C ALA A 365 -17.33 -24.10 3.97
N GLY A 366 -17.41 -23.09 4.85
CA GLY A 366 -16.50 -22.93 5.99
C GLY A 366 -15.20 -22.21 5.69
N TYR A 367 -14.41 -21.96 6.74
CA TYR A 367 -13.15 -21.19 6.67
C TYR A 367 -12.09 -21.87 5.80
N ASP A 368 -11.93 -23.19 5.93
CA ASP A 368 -10.90 -23.91 5.19
C ASP A 368 -11.12 -23.86 3.69
N ALA A 369 -12.38 -23.99 3.25
CA ALA A 369 -12.74 -23.82 1.84
C ALA A 369 -12.45 -22.40 1.33
N ALA A 370 -12.68 -21.39 2.16
CA ALA A 370 -12.35 -20.00 1.81
C ALA A 370 -10.83 -19.78 1.69
N PHE A 371 -10.03 -20.30 2.61
CA PHE A 371 -8.55 -20.22 2.53
C PHE A 371 -8.01 -20.97 1.32
N LEU A 372 -8.52 -22.18 1.02
CA LEU A 372 -8.12 -22.94 -0.16
C LEU A 372 -8.52 -22.25 -1.47
N ALA A 373 -9.72 -21.66 -1.52
CA ALA A 373 -10.17 -20.91 -2.69
C ALA A 373 -9.28 -19.67 -2.94
N LEU A 374 -8.94 -18.92 -1.90
CA LEU A 374 -8.02 -17.78 -1.98
C LEU A 374 -6.60 -18.22 -2.37
N GLY A 375 -6.10 -19.32 -1.80
CA GLY A 375 -4.81 -19.92 -2.18
C GLY A 375 -4.78 -20.40 -3.63
N GLY A 376 -5.86 -21.02 -4.11
CA GLY A 376 -6.03 -21.44 -5.50
C GLY A 376 -6.05 -20.25 -6.47
N LEU A 377 -6.73 -19.16 -6.10
CA LEU A 377 -6.72 -17.91 -6.86
C LEU A 377 -5.32 -17.28 -6.90
N ALA A 378 -4.57 -17.34 -5.80
CA ALA A 378 -3.18 -16.89 -5.78
C ALA A 378 -2.30 -17.72 -6.73
N ALA A 379 -2.45 -19.05 -6.72
CA ALA A 379 -1.73 -19.93 -7.64
C ALA A 379 -2.08 -19.63 -9.10
N LEU A 380 -3.37 -19.46 -9.41
CA LEU A 380 -3.85 -19.05 -10.75
C LEU A 380 -3.27 -17.69 -11.15
N GLY A 381 -3.31 -16.70 -10.26
CA GLY A 381 -2.72 -15.38 -10.47
C GLY A 381 -1.22 -15.45 -10.76
N GLY A 382 -0.49 -16.30 -10.03
CA GLY A 382 0.93 -16.58 -10.28
C GLY A 382 1.20 -17.21 -11.63
N LEU A 383 0.39 -18.19 -12.06
CA LEU A 383 0.48 -18.80 -13.38
C LEU A 383 0.20 -17.79 -14.51
N LEU A 384 -0.86 -16.98 -14.35
CA LEU A 384 -1.17 -15.91 -15.31
C LEU A 384 -0.04 -14.88 -15.38
N PHE A 385 0.51 -14.47 -14.23
CA PHE A 385 1.66 -13.56 -14.18
C PHE A 385 2.87 -14.18 -14.87
N TRP A 386 3.18 -15.43 -14.60
CA TRP A 386 4.28 -16.15 -15.25
C TRP A 386 4.14 -16.18 -16.78
N TRP A 387 2.94 -16.38 -17.27
CA TRP A 387 2.67 -16.50 -18.70
C TRP A 387 2.57 -15.14 -19.41
N LEU A 388 1.86 -14.16 -18.81
CA LEU A 388 1.53 -12.89 -19.46
C LEU A 388 2.61 -11.82 -19.29
N MET A 389 3.35 -11.87 -18.17
CA MET A 389 4.30 -10.80 -17.85
C MET A 389 5.70 -11.08 -18.37
N PRO A 390 6.30 -10.16 -19.14
CA PRO A 390 7.71 -10.23 -19.45
C PRO A 390 8.57 -9.90 -18.23
N GLU A 391 9.85 -10.27 -18.25
CA GLU A 391 10.83 -9.70 -17.32
C GLU A 391 11.04 -8.22 -17.65
N THR A 392 10.92 -7.35 -16.63
CA THR A 392 11.02 -5.89 -16.83
C THR A 392 12.38 -5.32 -16.41
N ALA A 393 13.21 -6.11 -15.73
CA ALA A 393 14.59 -5.73 -15.44
C ALA A 393 15.38 -5.56 -16.76
N ALA A 394 16.12 -4.45 -16.88
CA ALA A 394 17.03 -4.30 -18.02
C ALA A 394 18.09 -5.42 -18.00
N SER A 395 18.24 -6.12 -19.12
CA SER A 395 19.27 -7.15 -19.23
C SER A 395 20.65 -6.56 -18.94
N SER A 396 21.51 -7.33 -18.28
CA SER A 396 22.90 -6.92 -17.96
C SER A 396 23.71 -6.47 -19.18
N ALA A 397 23.36 -6.96 -20.38
CA ALA A 397 23.98 -6.56 -21.63
C ALA A 397 23.73 -5.09 -22.04
N VAL A 398 22.58 -4.53 -21.66
CA VAL A 398 22.24 -3.11 -21.96
C VAL A 398 22.93 -2.17 -20.96
N ARG A 399 23.28 -2.61 -19.77
CA ARG A 399 24.00 -1.81 -18.76
C ARG A 399 25.46 -1.54 -19.12
N VAL A 400 26.11 -2.45 -19.85
CA VAL A 400 27.51 -2.30 -20.28
C VAL A 400 27.63 -1.31 -21.46
N ALA A 401 26.57 -1.11 -22.23
CA ALA A 401 26.56 -0.19 -23.39
C ALA A 401 26.16 1.26 -23.03
N SER A 402 25.73 1.53 -21.78
CA SER A 402 25.28 2.85 -21.32
C SER A 402 26.12 3.44 -20.17
N GLY A 403 27.23 2.82 -19.80
CA GLY A 403 28.29 3.33 -18.91
C GLY A 403 29.51 3.68 -19.73
#